data_f3e02f199d4ff6dea40680d90d55e0f6
#
_entry.id   f3e02f199d4ff6dea40680d90d55e0f6
#
_cell.length_a   1.000
_cell.length_b   1.000
_cell.length_c   1.000
_cell.angle_alpha   90.00
_cell.angle_beta   90.00
_cell.angle_gamma   90.00
#
_symmetry.space_group_name_H-M   'P 1'
#
loop_
_entity.id
_entity.type
_entity.pdbx_description
1 polymer ?
#
loop_
_entity_poly.entity_id
_entity_poly.type
_entity_poly.pdbx_seq_one_letter_code
_entity_poly.pdbx_strand_id
1 'polypeptide(L)'
;MSDIENVKKLREATGAGFKDCNLAIKESSGDLDKAIEILRVKGISKASKKMSRDAKEGVVVVSGNETKTSIIEINCETDFVAKNEDFINFVKELSDLNNQKNSNLDELKTSKMNND
;
A
#
# COMPACT_ATOMS: atom_id res chain seq x y z
N MET A 1 -15.13 18.96 16.83
CA MET A 1 -14.03 18.06 17.14
C MET A 1 -12.73 18.84 17.15
N SER A 2 -11.82 18.49 18.06
CA SER A 2 -10.49 19.08 18.06
C SER A 2 -9.67 18.58 16.86
N ASP A 3 -8.75 19.39 16.39
CA ASP A 3 -7.85 19.03 15.31
C ASP A 3 -7.02 17.79 15.66
N ILE A 4 -6.68 17.62 16.96
CA ILE A 4 -5.93 16.46 17.45
C ILE A 4 -6.73 15.16 17.26
N GLU A 5 -8.01 15.17 17.54
CA GLU A 5 -8.88 13.99 17.32
C GLU A 5 -8.99 13.65 15.85
N ASN A 6 -9.14 14.65 15.01
CA ASN A 6 -9.18 14.45 13.56
C ASN A 6 -7.87 13.88 13.03
N VAL A 7 -6.74 14.37 13.52
CA VAL A 7 -5.42 13.84 13.17
C VAL A 7 -5.27 12.37 13.58
N LYS A 8 -5.71 12.01 14.79
CA LYS A 8 -5.68 10.62 15.26
C LYS A 8 -6.50 9.70 14.36
N LYS A 9 -7.75 10.09 14.07
CA LYS A 9 -8.63 9.33 13.17
C LYS A 9 -8.02 9.16 11.79
N LEU A 10 -7.44 10.23 11.26
CA LEU A 10 -6.82 10.21 9.94
C LEU A 10 -5.59 9.29 9.91
N ARG A 11 -4.77 9.30 10.95
CA ARG A 11 -3.62 8.39 11.08
C ARG A 11 -4.05 6.93 11.16
N GLU A 12 -5.09 6.64 11.92
CA GLU A 12 -5.64 5.27 12.03
C GLU A 12 -6.18 4.79 10.68
N ALA A 13 -6.84 5.67 9.94
CA ALA A 13 -7.43 5.33 8.64
C ALA A 13 -6.40 5.19 7.51
N THR A 14 -5.32 5.95 7.53
CA THR A 14 -4.39 6.07 6.40
C THR A 14 -2.98 5.55 6.66
N GLY A 15 -2.58 5.43 7.92
CA GLY A 15 -1.19 5.11 8.28
C GLY A 15 -0.18 6.22 8.02
N ALA A 16 -0.60 7.39 7.57
CA ALA A 16 0.28 8.53 7.30
C ALA A 16 0.84 9.13 8.60
N GLY A 17 1.99 9.83 8.49
CA GLY A 17 2.63 10.46 9.62
C GLY A 17 1.86 11.66 10.16
N PHE A 18 2.15 12.05 11.40
CA PHE A 18 1.47 13.16 12.07
C PHE A 18 1.49 14.47 11.27
N LYS A 19 2.65 14.83 10.73
CA LYS A 19 2.82 16.07 9.98
C LYS A 19 1.93 16.11 8.74
N ASP A 20 1.93 15.04 7.97
CA ASP A 20 1.12 14.94 6.75
C ASP A 20 -0.38 14.96 7.07
N CYS A 21 -0.80 14.26 8.11
CA CYS A 21 -2.19 14.28 8.56
C CYS A 21 -2.64 15.66 9.02
N ASN A 22 -1.80 16.36 9.79
CA ASN A 22 -2.10 17.70 10.27
C ASN A 22 -2.26 18.70 9.10
N LEU A 23 -1.38 18.64 8.11
CA LEU A 23 -1.47 19.45 6.91
C LEU A 23 -2.74 19.14 6.10
N ALA A 24 -3.07 17.87 5.93
CA ALA A 24 -4.27 17.45 5.21
C ALA A 24 -5.55 17.92 5.90
N ILE A 25 -5.61 17.87 7.22
CA ILE A 25 -6.74 18.40 7.99
C ILE A 25 -6.90 19.90 7.78
N LYS A 26 -5.81 20.66 7.80
CA LYS A 26 -5.84 22.10 7.55
C LYS A 26 -6.29 22.43 6.13
N GLU A 27 -5.74 21.74 5.13
CA GLU A 27 -6.09 21.95 3.72
C GLU A 27 -7.54 21.59 3.42
N SER A 28 -8.10 20.59 4.12
CA SER A 28 -9.48 20.15 3.96
C SER A 28 -10.48 20.92 4.82
N SER A 29 -10.01 21.86 5.64
CA SER A 29 -10.85 22.60 6.59
C SER A 29 -11.59 21.68 7.57
N GLY A 30 -10.94 20.63 8.01
CA GLY A 30 -11.48 19.65 8.97
C GLY A 30 -12.34 18.54 8.35
N ASP A 31 -12.47 18.48 7.04
CA ASP A 31 -13.21 17.42 6.35
C ASP A 31 -12.32 16.18 6.21
N LEU A 32 -12.67 15.12 6.91
CA LEU A 32 -11.88 13.87 6.93
C LEU A 32 -11.82 13.18 5.57
N ASP A 33 -12.91 13.14 4.83
CA ASP A 33 -12.94 12.49 3.51
C ASP A 33 -12.02 13.21 2.52
N LYS A 34 -12.06 14.53 2.51
CA LYS A 34 -11.14 15.35 1.71
C LYS A 34 -9.69 15.17 2.15
N ALA A 35 -9.46 15.09 3.45
CA ALA A 35 -8.11 14.87 3.99
C ALA A 35 -7.54 13.52 3.55
N ILE A 36 -8.34 12.46 3.55
CA ILE A 36 -7.94 11.14 3.04
C ILE A 36 -7.55 11.23 1.57
N GLU A 37 -8.34 11.92 0.75
CA GLU A 37 -8.05 12.09 -0.67
C GLU A 37 -6.75 12.90 -0.89
N ILE A 38 -6.54 13.97 -0.13
CA ILE A 38 -5.30 14.74 -0.17
C ILE A 38 -4.08 13.87 0.13
N LEU A 39 -4.16 13.03 1.16
CA LEU A 39 -3.08 12.12 1.53
C LEU A 39 -2.84 11.05 0.46
N ARG A 40 -3.89 10.54 -0.15
CA ARG A 40 -3.80 9.59 -1.25
C ARG A 40 -3.04 10.16 -2.44
N VAL A 41 -3.37 11.37 -2.86
CA VAL A 41 -2.68 12.08 -3.95
C VAL A 41 -1.21 12.33 -3.61
N LYS A 42 -0.92 12.78 -2.39
CA LYS A 42 0.47 12.98 -1.93
C LYS A 42 1.26 11.66 -1.91
N GLY A 43 0.63 10.58 -1.48
CA GLY A 43 1.24 9.24 -1.48
C GLY A 43 1.61 8.78 -2.89
N ILE A 44 0.75 8.97 -3.86
CA ILE A 44 1.02 8.67 -5.27
C ILE A 44 2.20 9.49 -5.77
N SER A 45 2.25 10.78 -5.47
CA SER A 45 3.36 11.66 -5.86
C SER A 45 4.70 11.20 -5.26
N LYS A 46 4.72 10.83 -3.98
CA LYS A 46 5.92 10.31 -3.32
C LYS A 46 6.38 8.99 -3.93
N ALA A 47 5.45 8.09 -4.21
CA ALA A 47 5.75 6.81 -4.86
C ALA A 47 6.37 7.02 -6.24
N SER A 48 5.83 7.94 -7.03
CA SER A 48 6.36 8.27 -8.36
C SER A 48 7.80 8.76 -8.32
N LYS A 49 8.15 9.56 -7.31
CA LYS A 49 9.51 10.05 -7.12
C LYS A 49 10.51 8.95 -6.75
N LYS A 50 10.03 7.85 -6.20
CA LYS A 50 10.85 6.71 -5.77
C LYS A 50 10.98 5.61 -6.81
N MET A 51 10.29 5.70 -7.94
CA MET A 51 10.26 4.64 -8.96
C MET A 51 11.62 4.31 -9.56
N SER A 52 12.57 5.24 -9.52
CA SER A 52 13.92 5.02 -10.05
C SER A 52 14.88 4.33 -9.07
N ARG A 53 14.46 4.06 -7.84
CA ARG A 53 15.31 3.41 -6.84
C ARG A 53 15.48 1.93 -7.16
N ASP A 54 16.72 1.43 -6.94
CA ASP A 54 17.02 0.01 -7.11
C ASP A 54 16.33 -0.82 -6.02
N ALA A 55 15.65 -1.88 -6.44
CA ALA A 55 15.01 -2.84 -5.55
C ALA A 55 15.60 -4.22 -5.84
N LYS A 56 16.67 -4.57 -5.13
CA LYS A 56 17.44 -5.81 -5.33
C LYS A 56 17.04 -6.93 -4.37
N GLU A 57 16.48 -6.58 -3.24
CA GLU A 57 15.93 -7.52 -2.28
C GLU A 57 14.48 -7.83 -2.61
N GLY A 58 13.89 -8.81 -1.96
CA GLY A 58 12.48 -9.12 -2.20
C GLY A 58 12.00 -10.42 -1.59
N VAL A 59 10.78 -10.77 -1.94
CA VAL A 59 10.12 -11.98 -1.48
C VAL A 59 9.49 -12.69 -2.68
N VAL A 60 9.64 -14.01 -2.72
CA VAL A 60 8.96 -14.89 -3.67
C VAL A 60 7.87 -15.63 -2.92
N VAL A 61 6.65 -15.60 -3.43
CA VAL A 61 5.51 -16.30 -2.82
C VAL A 61 4.82 -17.17 -3.86
N VAL A 62 4.46 -18.37 -3.43
CA VAL A 62 3.71 -19.34 -4.22
C VAL A 62 2.31 -19.45 -3.64
N SER A 63 1.30 -19.32 -4.47
CA SER A 63 -0.11 -19.51 -4.10
C SER A 63 -0.77 -20.53 -5.03
N GLY A 64 -1.68 -21.30 -4.48
CA GLY A 64 -2.47 -22.21 -5.28
C GLY A 64 -2.77 -23.54 -4.59
N ASN A 65 -3.20 -24.48 -5.41
CA ASN A 65 -3.56 -25.83 -5.00
C ASN A 65 -3.04 -26.84 -6.05
N GLU A 66 -3.49 -28.10 -5.96
CA GLU A 66 -3.06 -29.16 -6.85
C GLU A 66 -3.39 -28.92 -8.33
N THR A 67 -4.42 -28.10 -8.63
CA THR A 67 -4.89 -27.87 -10.00
C THR A 67 -4.37 -26.57 -10.60
N LYS A 68 -3.98 -25.60 -9.76
CA LYS A 68 -3.50 -24.28 -10.22
C LYS A 68 -2.55 -23.70 -9.20
N THR A 69 -1.38 -23.30 -9.65
CA THR A 69 -0.35 -22.67 -8.81
C THR A 69 0.22 -21.46 -9.54
N SER A 70 0.42 -20.39 -8.81
CA SER A 70 1.11 -19.19 -9.32
C SER A 70 2.26 -18.81 -8.41
N ILE A 71 3.27 -18.17 -9.02
CA ILE A 71 4.46 -17.67 -8.31
C ILE A 71 4.58 -16.20 -8.62
N ILE A 72 4.79 -15.38 -7.61
CA ILE A 72 5.11 -13.97 -7.77
C ILE A 72 6.38 -13.61 -7.03
N GLU A 73 7.12 -12.66 -7.57
CA GLU A 73 8.27 -12.04 -6.92
C GLU A 73 7.99 -10.55 -6.76
N ILE A 74 8.17 -10.02 -5.55
CA ILE A 74 8.04 -8.60 -5.27
C ILE A 74 9.35 -8.12 -4.67
N ASN A 75 9.96 -7.15 -5.33
CA ASN A 75 11.24 -6.58 -4.92
C ASN A 75 11.05 -5.36 -4.02
N CYS A 76 12.04 -5.13 -3.16
CA CYS A 76 12.12 -3.99 -2.27
C CYS A 76 13.56 -3.50 -2.16
N GLU A 77 13.77 -2.34 -1.55
CA GLU A 77 15.08 -1.72 -1.50
C GLU A 77 16.05 -2.42 -0.55
N THR A 78 15.56 -2.99 0.56
CA THR A 78 16.39 -3.58 1.61
C THR A 78 15.84 -4.90 2.12
N ASP A 79 16.74 -5.72 2.73
CA ASP A 79 16.36 -6.94 3.40
C ASP A 79 15.48 -6.71 4.65
N PHE A 80 15.60 -5.56 5.29
CA PHE A 80 14.72 -5.17 6.40
C PHE A 80 13.26 -5.10 5.95
N VAL A 81 13.00 -4.51 4.79
CA VAL A 81 11.65 -4.47 4.20
C VAL A 81 11.18 -5.88 3.84
N ALA A 82 12.03 -6.69 3.23
CA ALA A 82 11.70 -8.07 2.86
C ALA A 82 11.30 -8.94 4.07
N LYS A 83 11.80 -8.63 5.26
CA LYS A 83 11.48 -9.32 6.52
C LYS A 83 10.34 -8.67 7.30
N ASN A 84 9.88 -7.49 6.88
CA ASN A 84 8.81 -6.78 7.56
C ASN A 84 7.48 -7.53 7.41
N GLU A 85 6.76 -7.70 8.52
CA GLU A 85 5.50 -8.46 8.55
C GLU A 85 4.43 -7.85 7.64
N ASP A 86 4.29 -6.53 7.64
CA ASP A 86 3.32 -5.83 6.79
C ASP A 86 3.62 -6.03 5.31
N PHE A 87 4.89 -5.97 4.93
CA PHE A 87 5.33 -6.24 3.56
C PHE A 87 5.04 -7.70 3.16
N ILE A 88 5.37 -8.66 4.02
CA ILE A 88 5.12 -10.07 3.77
C ILE A 88 3.62 -10.35 3.61
N ASN A 89 2.78 -9.76 4.47
CA ASN A 89 1.32 -9.89 4.38
C ASN A 89 0.78 -9.31 3.08
N PHE A 90 1.27 -8.15 2.67
CA PHE A 90 0.94 -7.54 1.38
C PHE A 90 1.29 -8.48 0.21
N VAL A 91 2.49 -9.05 0.21
CA VAL A 91 2.94 -9.96 -0.86
C VAL A 91 2.06 -11.22 -0.92
N LYS A 92 1.73 -11.79 0.23
CA LYS A 92 0.84 -12.97 0.31
C LYS A 92 -0.55 -12.67 -0.23
N GLU A 93 -1.13 -11.53 0.16
CA GLU A 93 -2.45 -11.10 -0.30
C GLU A 93 -2.44 -10.87 -1.82
N LEU A 94 -1.40 -10.24 -2.33
CA LEU A 94 -1.22 -10.02 -3.76
C LEU A 94 -1.07 -11.34 -4.54
N SER A 95 -0.32 -12.30 -3.98
CA SER A 95 -0.15 -13.63 -4.56
C SER A 95 -1.47 -14.38 -4.68
N ASP A 96 -2.28 -14.36 -3.63
CA ASP A 96 -3.60 -14.98 -3.62
C ASP A 96 -4.54 -14.33 -4.64
N LEU A 97 -4.53 -13.01 -4.71
CA LEU A 97 -5.31 -12.25 -5.68
C LEU A 97 -4.92 -12.64 -7.12
N ASN A 98 -3.62 -12.69 -7.41
CA ASN A 98 -3.12 -13.10 -8.72
C ASN A 98 -3.56 -14.53 -9.08
N ASN A 99 -3.49 -15.45 -8.13
CA ASN A 99 -3.89 -16.84 -8.35
C ASN A 99 -5.39 -16.96 -8.62
N GLN A 100 -6.23 -16.23 -7.90
CA GLN A 100 -7.68 -16.23 -8.08
C GLN A 100 -8.11 -15.66 -9.43
N LYS A 101 -7.49 -14.56 -9.85
CA LYS A 101 -7.90 -13.83 -11.07
C LYS A 101 -7.19 -14.27 -12.34
N ASN A 102 -6.12 -15.05 -12.22
CA ASN A 102 -5.30 -15.46 -13.36
C ASN A 102 -4.86 -14.27 -14.23
N SER A 103 -4.46 -13.19 -13.57
CA SER A 103 -4.15 -11.90 -14.19
C SER A 103 -2.74 -11.88 -14.78
N ASN A 104 -2.53 -11.07 -15.82
CA ASN A 104 -1.19 -10.63 -16.21
C ASN A 104 -0.72 -9.50 -15.27
N LEU A 105 0.53 -9.04 -15.43
CA LEU A 105 1.08 -8.01 -14.55
C LEU A 105 0.30 -6.69 -14.57
N ASP A 106 -0.12 -6.23 -15.75
CA ASP A 106 -0.86 -4.97 -15.87
C ASP A 106 -2.24 -5.05 -15.22
N GLU A 107 -2.94 -6.14 -15.41
CA GLU A 107 -4.24 -6.39 -14.77
C GLU A 107 -4.09 -6.47 -13.25
N LEU A 108 -3.02 -7.11 -12.76
CA LEU A 108 -2.76 -7.21 -11.32
C LEU A 108 -2.53 -5.85 -10.68
N LYS A 109 -1.79 -4.96 -11.34
CA LYS A 109 -1.54 -3.59 -10.86
C LYS A 109 -2.80 -2.76 -10.68
N THR A 110 -3.84 -3.03 -11.45
CA THR A 110 -5.11 -2.30 -11.41
C THR A 110 -6.19 -2.99 -10.57
N SER A 111 -5.92 -4.20 -10.08
CA SER A 111 -6.86 -4.95 -9.24
C SER A 111 -6.97 -4.35 -7.84
N LYS A 112 -8.16 -4.44 -7.27
CA LYS A 112 -8.40 -3.99 -5.89
C LYS A 112 -8.07 -5.09 -4.89
N MET A 113 -7.42 -4.72 -3.81
CA MET A 113 -7.17 -5.58 -2.66
C MET A 113 -8.28 -5.43 -1.62
N ASN A 114 -8.33 -6.35 -0.66
CA ASN A 114 -9.39 -6.41 0.33
C ASN A 114 -9.50 -5.15 1.22
N ASN A 115 -8.43 -4.37 1.32
CA ASN A 115 -8.36 -3.17 2.16
C ASN A 115 -8.49 -1.85 1.39
N ASP A 116 -8.80 -1.92 0.13
CA ASP A 116 -8.99 -0.73 -0.73
C ASP A 116 -10.48 -0.38 -0.91
#